data_f8a37996924861a3c332a52829590a18
#
_entry.id   f8a37996924861a3c332a52829590a18
#
_cell.length_a   1.000
_cell.length_b   1.000
_cell.length_c   1.000
_cell.angle_alpha   90.00
_cell.angle_beta   90.00
_cell.angle_gamma   90.00
#
_symmetry.space_group_name_H-M   'P 1'
#
loop_
_entity.id
_entity.type
_entity.pdbx_description
1 polymer ?
#
loop_
_entity_poly.entity_id
_entity_poly.type
_entity_poly.pdbx_seq_one_letter_code
_entity_poly.pdbx_strand_id
1 'polypeptide(L)' 'MKEQPKQEVHYNQAVWTNPTTEPLRRTECLCLNCGLMKPGQLDNCPVAQSLYQICVRENLALVITRCPLWKPKP' A
#
# COMPACT_ATOMS: atom_id res chain seq x y z
N MET A 1 -9.64 7.19 -13.74
CA MET A 1 -10.51 6.83 -12.59
C MET A 1 -11.94 6.80 -13.10
N LYS A 2 -12.64 5.67 -12.91
CA LYS A 2 -14.00 5.52 -13.43
C LYS A 2 -15.04 6.20 -12.55
N GLU A 3 -14.79 6.30 -11.27
CA GLU A 3 -15.68 6.93 -10.30
C GLU A 3 -14.99 8.10 -9.65
N GLN A 4 -15.77 9.05 -9.17
CA GLN A 4 -15.23 10.19 -8.45
C GLN A 4 -14.74 9.75 -7.08
N PRO A 5 -13.67 10.38 -6.56
CA PRO A 5 -13.25 10.15 -5.18
C PRO A 5 -14.38 10.48 -4.21
N LYS A 6 -14.42 9.73 -3.13
CA LYS A 6 -15.42 9.95 -2.07
C LYS A 6 -14.74 10.01 -0.71
N GLN A 7 -15.38 10.67 0.23
CA GLN A 7 -14.86 10.76 1.60
C GLN A 7 -15.26 9.53 2.40
N GLU A 8 -14.30 9.04 3.19
CA GLU A 8 -14.50 7.99 4.18
C GLU A 8 -13.74 8.37 5.44
N VAL A 9 -14.00 7.66 6.53
CA VAL A 9 -13.28 7.86 7.79
C VAL A 9 -12.33 6.68 8.00
N HIS A 10 -11.03 6.96 8.09
CA HIS A 10 -10.00 5.98 8.39
C HIS A 10 -9.15 6.50 9.54
N TYR A 11 -9.03 5.70 10.60
CA TYR A 11 -8.27 6.07 11.79
C TYR A 11 -8.73 7.41 12.39
N ASN A 12 -10.06 7.58 12.49
CA ASN A 12 -10.71 8.79 13.03
C ASN A 12 -10.44 10.06 12.25
N GLN A 13 -10.05 9.94 10.97
CA GLN A 13 -9.77 11.09 10.11
C GLN A 13 -10.56 10.95 8.81
N ALA A 14 -11.18 12.03 8.37
CA ALA A 14 -11.85 12.08 7.08
C ALA A 14 -10.77 12.09 5.98
N VAL A 15 -10.86 11.16 5.05
CA VAL A 15 -9.92 11.05 3.93
C VAL A 15 -10.69 10.86 2.63
N TRP A 16 -10.05 11.21 1.52
CA TRP A 16 -10.59 10.94 0.19
C TRP A 16 -10.10 9.58 -0.29
N THR A 17 -10.99 8.76 -0.81
CA THR A 17 -10.64 7.44 -1.34
C THR A 17 -11.00 7.33 -2.81
N ASN A 18 -10.21 6.50 -3.52
CA ASN A 18 -10.51 6.12 -4.90
C ASN A 18 -11.32 4.83 -4.84
N PRO A 19 -12.65 4.87 -5.11
CA PRO A 19 -13.50 3.69 -4.93
C PRO A 19 -13.22 2.57 -5.95
N THR A 20 -12.55 2.88 -7.05
CA THR A 20 -12.20 1.89 -8.07
C THR A 20 -10.99 1.06 -7.64
N THR A 21 -9.95 1.70 -7.12
CA THR A 21 -8.68 1.02 -6.81
C THR A 21 -8.54 0.59 -5.36
N GLU A 22 -9.23 1.24 -4.43
CA GLU A 22 -9.08 0.91 -3.01
C GLU A 22 -9.36 -0.57 -2.71
N PRO A 23 -10.45 -1.18 -3.20
CA PRO A 23 -10.69 -2.59 -2.92
C PRO A 23 -9.69 -3.54 -3.59
N LEU A 24 -8.97 -3.09 -4.61
CA LEU A 24 -7.99 -3.91 -5.33
C LEU A 24 -6.60 -3.84 -4.73
N ARG A 25 -6.37 -2.97 -3.76
CA ARG A 25 -5.04 -2.68 -3.24
C ARG A 25 -4.28 -3.93 -2.78
N ARG A 26 -4.94 -4.82 -2.07
CA ARG A 26 -4.28 -6.02 -1.50
C ARG A 26 -3.91 -7.04 -2.56
N THR A 27 -4.67 -7.12 -3.64
CA THR A 27 -4.41 -8.11 -4.70
C THR A 27 -3.49 -7.57 -5.78
N GLU A 28 -3.48 -6.25 -6.00
CA GLU A 28 -2.76 -5.65 -7.12
C GLU A 28 -1.45 -4.96 -6.73
N CYS A 29 -1.24 -4.67 -5.44
CA CYS A 29 -0.02 -4.02 -4.99
C CYS A 29 1.15 -4.99 -5.00
N LEU A 30 2.22 -4.65 -5.70
CA LEU A 30 3.42 -5.49 -5.78
C LEU A 30 4.04 -5.72 -4.40
N CYS A 31 4.08 -4.71 -3.53
CA CYS A 31 4.69 -4.86 -2.20
C CYS A 31 3.95 -5.91 -1.36
N LEU A 32 2.63 -5.94 -1.42
CA LEU A 32 1.84 -6.90 -0.66
C LEU A 32 1.96 -8.34 -1.19
N ASN A 33 2.49 -8.48 -2.41
CA ASN A 33 2.71 -9.76 -3.06
C ASN A 33 4.19 -10.05 -3.29
N CYS A 34 5.07 -9.36 -2.56
CA CYS A 34 6.52 -9.48 -2.73
C CYS A 34 7.13 -10.38 -1.68
N GLY A 35 8.02 -11.30 -2.10
CA GLY A 35 8.72 -12.20 -1.20
C GLY A 35 9.72 -11.50 -0.28
N LEU A 36 10.12 -10.26 -0.59
CA LEU A 36 11.02 -9.47 0.25
C LEU A 36 10.28 -8.72 1.36
N MET A 37 8.96 -8.61 1.29
CA MET A 37 8.19 -7.89 2.29
C MET A 37 7.94 -8.81 3.49
N LYS A 38 8.56 -8.46 4.60
CA LYS A 38 8.50 -9.24 5.86
C LYS A 38 8.23 -8.29 7.02
N PRO A 39 7.00 -7.82 7.18
CA PRO A 39 6.67 -6.82 8.21
C PRO A 39 7.09 -7.30 9.60
N GLY A 40 7.71 -6.42 10.37
CA GLY A 40 8.18 -6.73 11.71
C GLY A 40 9.48 -7.49 11.78
N GLN A 41 10.09 -7.86 10.64
CA GLN A 41 11.38 -8.54 10.59
C GLN A 41 12.49 -7.55 10.32
N LEU A 42 13.71 -7.87 10.78
CA LEU A 42 14.88 -7.01 10.55
C LEU A 42 15.28 -6.96 9.08
N ASP A 43 14.99 -8.03 8.34
CA ASP A 43 15.33 -8.12 6.92
C ASP A 43 14.15 -7.75 6.00
N ASN A 44 13.15 -7.04 6.52
CA ASN A 44 12.07 -6.52 5.70
C ASN A 44 12.61 -5.58 4.62
N CYS A 45 11.95 -5.56 3.45
CA CYS A 45 12.34 -4.66 2.37
C CYS A 45 12.39 -3.21 2.87
N PRO A 46 13.55 -2.52 2.78
CA PRO A 46 13.67 -1.17 3.31
C PRO A 46 12.80 -0.15 2.58
N VAL A 47 12.53 -0.38 1.29
CA VAL A 47 11.64 0.50 0.52
C VAL A 47 10.21 0.35 1.02
N ALA A 48 9.74 -0.89 1.22
CA ALA A 48 8.40 -1.13 1.76
C ALA A 48 8.27 -0.57 3.17
N GLN A 49 9.33 -0.67 3.99
CA GLN A 49 9.33 -0.12 5.33
C GLN A 49 9.17 1.40 5.33
N SER A 50 9.89 2.09 4.44
CA SER A 50 9.80 3.55 4.31
C SER A 50 8.42 3.97 3.82
N LEU A 51 7.87 3.27 2.85
CA LEU A 51 6.53 3.55 2.33
C LEU A 51 5.47 3.34 3.41
N TYR A 52 5.60 2.28 4.20
CA TYR A 52 4.67 2.02 5.29
C TYR A 52 4.68 3.16 6.32
N GLN A 53 5.86 3.65 6.69
CA GLN A 53 5.98 4.75 7.65
C GLN A 53 5.30 6.02 7.12
N ILE A 54 5.46 6.32 5.85
CA ILE A 54 4.80 7.47 5.22
C ILE A 54 3.29 7.28 5.23
N CYS A 55 2.82 6.08 4.87
CA CYS A 55 1.39 5.79 4.85
C CYS A 55 0.75 5.95 6.22
N VAL A 56 1.42 5.49 7.28
CA VAL A 56 0.92 5.64 8.64
C VAL A 56 0.89 7.11 9.04
N ARG A 57 1.98 7.84 8.78
CA ARG A 57 2.10 9.24 9.18
C ARG A 57 1.08 10.13 8.48
N GLU A 58 0.88 9.91 7.17
CA GLU A 58 0.03 10.75 6.34
C GLU A 58 -1.37 10.17 6.11
N ASN A 59 -1.66 8.98 6.67
CA ASN A 59 -2.92 8.27 6.48
C ASN A 59 -3.23 8.02 4.99
N LEU A 60 -2.25 7.42 4.32
CA LEU A 60 -2.34 7.10 2.89
C LEU A 60 -2.45 5.60 2.68
N ALA A 61 -3.03 5.22 1.54
CA ALA A 61 -2.97 3.85 1.04
C ALA A 61 -2.37 3.88 -0.38
N LEU A 62 -1.43 2.97 -0.64
CA LEU A 62 -0.69 2.94 -1.90
C LEU A 62 -0.85 1.61 -2.61
N VAL A 63 -0.80 1.68 -3.95
CA VAL A 63 -0.67 0.50 -4.81
C VAL A 63 0.62 0.68 -5.61
N ILE A 64 1.59 -0.21 -5.40
CA ILE A 64 2.85 -0.19 -6.12
C ILE A 64 2.71 -1.10 -7.33
N THR A 65 2.85 -0.53 -8.51
CA THR A 65 2.66 -1.24 -9.77
C THR A 65 3.96 -1.55 -10.50
N ARG A 66 5.10 -1.02 -10.01
CA ARG A 66 6.41 -1.22 -10.64
C ARG A 66 7.48 -1.17 -9.58
N CYS A 67 8.33 -2.20 -9.53
CA CYS A 67 9.43 -2.25 -8.56
C CYS A 67 10.58 -3.09 -9.14
N PRO A 68 11.80 -2.55 -9.20
CA PRO A 68 12.95 -3.31 -9.74
C PRO A 68 13.44 -4.41 -8.80
N LEU A 69 13.04 -4.37 -7.53
CA LEU A 69 13.51 -5.33 -6.52
C LEU A 69 12.52 -6.46 -6.26
N TRP A 70 11.34 -6.43 -6.86
CA TRP A 70 10.28 -7.39 -6.58
C TRP A 70 10.75 -8.83 -6.81
N LYS A 71 10.34 -9.72 -5.88
CA LYS A 71 10.58 -11.16 -6.01
C LYS A 71 9.30 -11.92 -5.68
N PRO A 72 9.07 -13.06 -6.32
CA PRO A 72 7.90 -13.87 -6.01
C PRO A 72 8.00 -14.41 -4.58
N LYS A 73 6.85 -14.62 -3.97
CA LYS A 73 6.78 -15.30 -2.67
C LYS A 73 7.15 -16.76 -2.83
N PRO A 74 7.83 -17.37 -1.84
CA PRO A 74 8.16 -18.78 -1.88
C PRO A 74 6.91 -19.66 -1.77
#